data_9755905aa99975d6fd646e15857a618f
#
_entry.id   9755905aa99975d6fd646e15857a618f
#
_cell.length_a   1.000
_cell.length_b   1.000
_cell.length_c   1.000
_cell.angle_alpha   90.00
_cell.angle_beta   90.00
_cell.angle_gamma   90.00
#
_symmetry.space_group_name_H-M   'P 1'
#
loop_
_entity.id
_entity.type
_entity.pdbx_description
1 polymer ?
#
loop_
_entity_poly.entity_id
_entity_poly.type
_entity_poly.pdbx_seq_one_letter_code
_entity_poly.pdbx_strand_id
1 'polypeptide(L)'
;MNLPNKLTILRVCMIPFFVMTLLFDHGNSQFMRVIADLIFIFASLTDLLDGKIARKYNLVTNFGKFMDPLADKLLVCSALICLIELGQIPAWVVIVIISREFIISGFRLVASDNGVVIAASYWGKFKTVFQMLTVILMILNLPALAMVTSLLLMIAVALTIISLVDYVVKNRRVLTEGGM
;
A
#
# COMPACT_ATOMS: atom_id res chain seq x y z
N MET A 1 11.46 -23.10 -1.12
CA MET A 1 10.70 -21.85 -1.22
C MET A 1 10.14 -21.70 -2.62
N ASN A 2 8.84 -21.48 -2.73
CA ASN A 2 8.15 -21.29 -4.02
C ASN A 2 8.49 -19.91 -4.61
N LEU A 3 8.32 -19.78 -5.94
CA LEU A 3 8.59 -18.52 -6.64
C LEU A 3 7.86 -17.30 -6.02
N PRO A 4 6.55 -17.36 -5.71
CA PRO A 4 5.86 -16.26 -5.03
C PRO A 4 6.55 -15.82 -3.74
N ASN A 5 6.87 -16.75 -2.84
CA ASN A 5 7.54 -16.41 -1.57
C ASN A 5 8.90 -15.73 -1.76
N LYS A 6 9.66 -16.11 -2.83
CA LYS A 6 10.92 -15.44 -3.16
C LYS A 6 10.69 -13.98 -3.60
N LEU A 7 9.62 -13.72 -4.38
CA LEU A 7 9.26 -12.38 -4.83
C LEU A 7 8.83 -11.49 -3.65
N THR A 8 8.08 -12.05 -2.68
CA THR A 8 7.71 -11.32 -1.44
C THR A 8 8.95 -10.93 -0.64
N ILE A 9 9.92 -11.84 -0.46
CA ILE A 9 11.16 -11.54 0.26
C ILE A 9 11.99 -10.50 -0.52
N LEU A 10 12.11 -10.66 -1.84
CA LEU A 10 12.81 -9.68 -2.69
C LEU A 10 12.23 -8.28 -2.49
N ARG A 11 10.88 -8.15 -2.48
CA ARG A 11 10.20 -6.88 -2.23
C ARG A 11 10.59 -6.28 -0.88
N VAL A 12 10.57 -7.07 0.19
CA VAL A 12 10.99 -6.59 1.52
C VAL A 12 12.46 -6.14 1.50
N CYS A 13 13.34 -6.88 0.84
CA CYS A 13 14.74 -6.51 0.69
C CYS A 13 14.95 -5.24 -0.15
N MET A 14 14.04 -4.93 -1.09
CA MET A 14 14.12 -3.71 -1.90
C MET A 14 13.76 -2.44 -1.12
N ILE A 15 12.98 -2.55 -0.03
CA ILE A 15 12.53 -1.37 0.75
C ILE A 15 13.71 -0.54 1.29
N PRO A 16 14.75 -1.10 1.94
CA PRO A 16 15.89 -0.31 2.38
C PRO A 16 16.58 0.44 1.24
N PHE A 17 16.74 -0.19 0.07
CA PHE A 17 17.34 0.46 -1.10
C PHE A 17 16.46 1.60 -1.63
N PHE A 18 15.15 1.39 -1.66
CA PHE A 18 14.17 2.43 -2.01
C PHE A 18 14.30 3.63 -1.06
N VAL A 19 14.30 3.39 0.26
CA VAL A 19 14.41 4.45 1.27
C VAL A 19 15.73 5.21 1.12
N MET A 20 16.86 4.50 0.98
CA MET A 20 18.18 5.13 0.79
C MET A 20 18.23 6.00 -0.47
N THR A 21 17.67 5.53 -1.60
CA THR A 21 17.67 6.30 -2.85
C THR A 21 16.73 7.50 -2.77
N LEU A 22 15.56 7.37 -2.14
CA LEU A 22 14.59 8.46 -2.04
C LEU A 22 15.07 9.56 -1.11
N LEU A 23 15.69 9.21 0.03
CA LEU A 23 16.20 10.16 1.01
C LEU A 23 17.62 10.67 0.68
N PHE A 24 18.26 10.16 -0.36
CA PHE A 24 19.57 10.61 -0.77
C PHE A 24 19.56 12.13 -1.02
N ASP A 25 20.54 12.84 -0.44
CA ASP A 25 20.67 14.30 -0.53
C ASP A 25 19.37 15.05 -0.15
N HIS A 26 18.68 14.57 0.89
CA HIS A 26 17.37 15.08 1.32
C HIS A 26 16.35 15.15 0.16
N GLY A 27 16.45 14.24 -0.79
CA GLY A 27 15.58 14.18 -1.96
C GLY A 27 15.80 15.28 -2.98
N ASN A 28 16.94 16.01 -2.97
CA ASN A 28 17.21 17.05 -3.96
C ASN A 28 17.69 16.48 -5.29
N SER A 29 18.27 15.27 -5.30
CA SER A 29 18.75 14.61 -6.51
C SER A 29 17.60 14.03 -7.32
N GLN A 30 17.23 14.70 -8.42
CA GLN A 30 16.18 14.21 -9.33
C GLN A 30 16.51 12.81 -9.91
N PHE A 31 17.79 12.55 -10.16
CA PHE A 31 18.23 11.23 -10.64
C PHE A 31 17.94 10.13 -9.63
N MET A 32 18.21 10.36 -8.33
CA MET A 32 17.94 9.39 -7.28
C MET A 32 16.43 9.21 -7.04
N ARG A 33 15.62 10.27 -7.19
CA ARG A 33 14.16 10.17 -7.14
C ARG A 33 13.61 9.27 -8.27
N VAL A 34 14.14 9.39 -9.48
CA VAL A 34 13.76 8.50 -10.60
C VAL A 34 14.14 7.04 -10.29
N ILE A 35 15.33 6.79 -9.72
CA ILE A 35 15.73 5.43 -9.32
C ILE A 35 14.78 4.90 -8.22
N ALA A 36 14.49 5.72 -7.20
CA ALA A 36 13.56 5.34 -6.14
C ALA A 36 12.17 5.00 -6.71
N ASP A 37 11.67 5.81 -7.64
CA ASP A 37 10.37 5.58 -8.28
C ASP A 37 10.34 4.28 -9.09
N LEU A 38 11.40 3.99 -9.84
CA LEU A 38 11.56 2.72 -10.57
C LEU A 38 11.58 1.52 -9.62
N ILE A 39 12.29 1.62 -8.47
CA ILE A 39 12.30 0.58 -7.44
C ILE A 39 10.89 0.38 -6.88
N PHE A 40 10.19 1.46 -6.56
CA PHE A 40 8.82 1.43 -6.02
C PHE A 40 7.84 0.80 -7.02
N ILE A 41 7.87 1.21 -8.29
CA ILE A 41 7.03 0.66 -9.35
C ILE A 41 7.33 -0.82 -9.55
N PHE A 42 8.61 -1.20 -9.66
CA PHE A 42 9.00 -2.60 -9.83
C PHE A 42 8.56 -3.47 -8.66
N ALA A 43 8.79 -3.03 -7.43
CA ALA A 43 8.35 -3.73 -6.22
C ALA A 43 6.81 -3.89 -6.18
N SER A 44 6.06 -2.87 -6.60
CA SER A 44 4.59 -2.91 -6.68
C SER A 44 4.08 -3.85 -7.78
N LEU A 45 4.77 -3.90 -8.94
CA LEU A 45 4.42 -4.82 -10.02
C LEU A 45 4.69 -6.27 -9.64
N THR A 46 5.76 -6.55 -8.89
CA THR A 46 6.04 -7.91 -8.41
C THR A 46 4.92 -8.44 -7.53
N ASP A 47 4.25 -7.59 -6.74
CA ASP A 47 3.07 -7.96 -5.93
C ASP A 47 1.89 -8.43 -6.79
N LEU A 48 1.62 -7.72 -7.89
CA LEU A 48 0.56 -8.11 -8.81
C LEU A 48 0.86 -9.42 -9.53
N LEU A 49 2.15 -9.69 -9.79
CA LEU A 49 2.60 -10.89 -10.49
C LEU A 49 2.59 -12.11 -9.56
N ASP A 50 3.14 -12.01 -8.35
CA ASP A 50 3.23 -13.13 -7.41
C ASP A 50 1.84 -13.64 -7.00
N GLY A 51 0.89 -12.72 -6.73
CA GLY A 51 -0.49 -13.07 -6.44
C GLY A 51 -1.22 -13.76 -7.61
N LYS A 52 -0.94 -13.38 -8.87
CA LYS A 52 -1.48 -14.05 -10.05
C LYS A 52 -0.86 -15.43 -10.27
N ILE A 53 0.47 -15.52 -10.13
CA ILE A 53 1.21 -16.78 -10.29
C ILE A 53 0.80 -17.78 -9.22
N ALA A 54 0.76 -17.36 -7.94
CA ALA A 54 0.38 -18.22 -6.82
C ALA A 54 -1.01 -18.84 -7.01
N ARG A 55 -1.99 -18.05 -7.49
CA ARG A 55 -3.36 -18.54 -7.76
C ARG A 55 -3.42 -19.42 -8.98
N LYS A 56 -2.73 -19.06 -10.08
CA LYS A 56 -2.77 -19.83 -11.34
C LYS A 56 -2.14 -21.22 -11.20
N TYR A 57 -1.08 -21.34 -10.40
CA TYR A 57 -0.32 -22.59 -10.25
C TYR A 57 -0.57 -23.31 -8.92
N ASN A 58 -1.59 -22.89 -8.13
CA ASN A 58 -1.89 -23.45 -6.80
C ASN A 58 -0.68 -23.49 -5.86
N LEU A 59 0.20 -22.50 -5.93
CA LEU A 59 1.42 -22.37 -5.12
C LEU A 59 1.21 -21.53 -3.84
N VAL A 60 -0.05 -21.43 -3.40
CA VAL A 60 -0.41 -20.63 -2.22
C VAL A 60 0.13 -21.32 -0.97
N THR A 61 1.00 -20.64 -0.22
CA THR A 61 1.56 -21.11 1.05
C THR A 61 1.00 -20.33 2.23
N ASN A 62 1.05 -20.91 3.43
CA ASN A 62 0.67 -20.17 4.65
C ASN A 62 1.57 -18.97 4.88
N PHE A 63 2.87 -19.07 4.56
CA PHE A 63 3.82 -17.95 4.60
C PHE A 63 3.39 -16.81 3.65
N GLY A 64 3.09 -17.12 2.37
CA GLY A 64 2.65 -16.14 1.39
C GLY A 64 1.35 -15.45 1.80
N LYS A 65 0.34 -16.22 2.25
CA LYS A 65 -0.95 -15.65 2.71
C LYS A 65 -0.76 -14.58 3.79
N PHE A 66 0.24 -14.74 4.65
CA PHE A 66 0.52 -13.82 5.74
C PHE A 66 1.48 -12.68 5.32
N MET A 67 2.56 -13.03 4.62
CA MET A 67 3.64 -12.08 4.31
C MET A 67 3.31 -11.15 3.13
N ASP A 68 2.56 -11.61 2.11
CA ASP A 68 2.26 -10.79 0.93
C ASP A 68 1.50 -9.50 1.31
N PRO A 69 0.38 -9.55 2.10
CA PRO A 69 -0.30 -8.34 2.52
C PRO A 69 0.53 -7.42 3.41
N LEU A 70 1.51 -7.98 4.16
CA LEU A 70 2.40 -7.19 5.00
C LEU A 70 3.47 -6.48 4.18
N ALA A 71 4.10 -7.19 3.24
CA ALA A 71 5.16 -6.65 2.39
C ALA A 71 4.65 -5.51 1.50
N ASP A 72 3.44 -5.65 0.91
CA ASP A 72 2.78 -4.59 0.14
C ASP A 72 2.56 -3.34 0.98
N LYS A 73 1.99 -3.49 2.18
CA LYS A 73 1.79 -2.33 3.08
C LYS A 73 3.08 -1.71 3.56
N LEU A 74 4.10 -2.53 3.84
CA LEU A 74 5.39 -2.04 4.30
C LEU A 74 6.03 -1.13 3.25
N LEU A 75 6.00 -1.49 1.96
CA LEU A 75 6.50 -0.66 0.87
C LEU A 75 5.79 0.70 0.80
N VAL A 76 4.46 0.68 0.78
CA VAL A 76 3.65 1.91 0.68
C VAL A 76 3.80 2.79 1.93
N CYS A 77 3.79 2.19 3.14
CA CYS A 77 4.00 2.93 4.38
C CYS A 77 5.39 3.57 4.44
N SER A 78 6.43 2.84 4.00
CA SER A 78 7.80 3.37 3.92
C SER A 78 7.87 4.58 2.98
N ALA A 79 7.24 4.50 1.80
CA ALA A 79 7.16 5.62 0.87
C ALA A 79 6.47 6.84 1.50
N LEU A 80 5.31 6.65 2.12
CA LEU A 80 4.57 7.74 2.77
C LEU A 80 5.35 8.39 3.92
N ILE A 81 6.06 7.60 4.73
CA ILE A 81 6.92 8.12 5.82
C ILE A 81 8.07 8.92 5.25
N CYS A 82 8.77 8.44 4.20
CA CYS A 82 9.81 9.21 3.54
C CYS A 82 9.28 10.53 2.95
N LEU A 83 8.07 10.54 2.40
CA LEU A 83 7.44 11.75 1.88
C LEU A 83 7.09 12.78 2.98
N ILE A 84 6.82 12.33 4.23
CA ILE A 84 6.73 13.23 5.39
C ILE A 84 8.09 13.86 5.68
N GLU A 85 9.14 13.04 5.74
CA GLU A 85 10.52 13.49 5.98
C GLU A 85 10.95 14.56 4.97
N LEU A 86 10.56 14.37 3.69
CA LEU A 86 10.80 15.32 2.61
C LEU A 86 9.85 16.53 2.60
N GLY A 87 8.96 16.66 3.57
CA GLY A 87 8.03 17.79 3.69
C GLY A 87 6.94 17.86 2.61
N GLN A 88 6.72 16.77 1.85
CA GLN A 88 5.78 16.75 0.71
C GLN A 88 4.34 16.40 1.10
N ILE A 89 4.16 15.72 2.23
CA ILE A 89 2.86 15.31 2.72
C ILE A 89 2.76 15.55 4.24
N PRO A 90 1.68 16.13 4.75
CA PRO A 90 1.55 16.32 6.18
C PRO A 90 1.26 14.98 6.90
N ALA A 91 1.84 14.82 8.09
CA ALA A 91 1.77 13.58 8.86
C ALA A 91 0.33 13.10 9.12
N TRP A 92 -0.64 14.01 9.35
CA TRP A 92 -2.03 13.64 9.60
C TRP A 92 -2.67 12.89 8.41
N VAL A 93 -2.31 13.24 7.17
CA VAL A 93 -2.77 12.53 5.97
C VAL A 93 -2.25 11.10 5.97
N VAL A 94 -0.97 10.92 6.27
CA VAL A 94 -0.34 9.59 6.33
C VAL A 94 -0.96 8.76 7.44
N ILE A 95 -1.23 9.34 8.61
CA ILE A 95 -1.92 8.67 9.72
C ILE A 95 -3.29 8.16 9.26
N VAL A 96 -4.10 8.98 8.58
CA VAL A 96 -5.42 8.58 8.07
C VAL A 96 -5.30 7.41 7.08
N ILE A 97 -4.35 7.48 6.15
CA ILE A 97 -4.14 6.43 5.15
C ILE A 97 -3.71 5.12 5.82
N ILE A 98 -2.70 5.16 6.68
CA ILE A 98 -2.15 3.99 7.36
C ILE A 98 -3.18 3.37 8.31
N SER A 99 -3.88 4.18 9.09
CA SER A 99 -4.93 3.70 10.01
C SER A 99 -5.99 2.89 9.26
N ARG A 100 -6.46 3.40 8.12
CA ARG A 100 -7.42 2.67 7.28
C ARG A 100 -6.86 1.34 6.79
N GLU A 101 -5.60 1.31 6.34
CA GLU A 101 -4.98 0.07 5.87
C GLU A 101 -4.93 -0.99 6.96
N PHE A 102 -4.54 -0.61 8.16
CA PHE A 102 -4.46 -1.55 9.29
C PHE A 102 -5.83 -1.96 9.82
N ILE A 103 -6.77 -1.02 9.96
CA ILE A 103 -8.14 -1.32 10.40
C ILE A 103 -8.80 -2.35 9.48
N ILE A 104 -8.81 -2.10 8.16
CA ILE A 104 -9.43 -3.04 7.21
C ILE A 104 -8.71 -4.39 7.18
N SER A 105 -7.39 -4.39 7.34
CA SER A 105 -6.63 -5.64 7.37
C SER A 105 -6.89 -6.45 8.63
N GLY A 106 -6.99 -5.79 9.78
CA GLY A 106 -7.40 -6.40 11.04
C GLY A 106 -8.80 -7.03 10.94
N PHE A 107 -9.76 -6.27 10.40
CA PHE A 107 -11.11 -6.80 10.15
C PHE A 107 -11.14 -8.05 9.27
N ARG A 108 -10.34 -8.05 8.20
CA ARG A 108 -10.26 -9.21 7.30
C ARG A 108 -9.62 -10.41 7.98
N LEU A 109 -8.62 -10.16 8.83
CA LEU A 109 -7.95 -11.23 9.58
C LEU A 109 -8.93 -11.88 10.55
N VAL A 110 -9.63 -11.09 11.36
CA VAL A 110 -10.65 -11.57 12.31
C VAL A 110 -11.79 -12.31 11.58
N ALA A 111 -12.29 -11.76 10.48
CA ALA A 111 -13.33 -12.40 9.69
C ALA A 111 -12.86 -13.74 9.10
N SER A 112 -11.63 -13.80 8.60
CA SER A 112 -11.04 -15.03 8.05
C SER A 112 -10.86 -16.11 9.10
N ASP A 113 -10.50 -15.73 10.33
CA ASP A 113 -10.38 -16.64 11.47
C ASP A 113 -11.75 -17.26 11.85
N ASN A 114 -12.82 -16.48 11.70
CA ASN A 114 -14.20 -16.92 11.87
C ASN A 114 -14.80 -17.60 10.60
N GLY A 115 -13.98 -17.95 9.62
CA GLY A 115 -14.42 -18.59 8.38
C GLY A 115 -15.19 -17.67 7.41
N VAL A 116 -15.24 -16.36 7.67
CA VAL A 116 -15.94 -15.38 6.83
C VAL A 116 -14.96 -14.69 5.89
N VAL A 117 -15.18 -14.80 4.57
CA VAL A 117 -14.34 -14.13 3.58
C VAL A 117 -14.97 -12.80 3.18
N ILE A 118 -14.34 -11.69 3.60
CA ILE A 118 -14.80 -10.34 3.22
C ILE A 118 -14.09 -9.89 1.93
N ALA A 119 -14.88 -9.65 0.87
CA ALA A 119 -14.37 -9.15 -0.40
C ALA A 119 -13.94 -7.67 -0.31
N ALA A 120 -13.02 -7.27 -1.21
CA ALA A 120 -12.64 -5.88 -1.35
C ALA A 120 -13.79 -5.04 -1.91
N SER A 121 -14.11 -3.90 -1.29
CA SER A 121 -15.09 -2.96 -1.81
C SER A 121 -14.59 -2.26 -3.09
N TYR A 122 -15.49 -1.80 -3.95
CA TYR A 122 -15.14 -1.00 -5.12
C TYR A 122 -14.36 0.26 -4.73
N TRP A 123 -14.82 0.97 -3.69
CA TRP A 123 -14.15 2.16 -3.16
C TRP A 123 -12.71 1.87 -2.72
N GLY A 124 -12.46 0.69 -2.13
CA GLY A 124 -11.12 0.26 -1.77
C GLY A 124 -10.20 0.03 -2.97
N LYS A 125 -10.72 -0.48 -4.09
CA LYS A 125 -9.94 -0.65 -5.33
C LYS A 125 -9.55 0.70 -5.94
N PHE A 126 -10.51 1.63 -6.08
CA PHE A 126 -10.24 2.98 -6.58
C PHE A 126 -9.23 3.71 -5.69
N LYS A 127 -9.43 3.66 -4.36
CA LYS A 127 -8.50 4.24 -3.41
C LYS A 127 -7.06 3.77 -3.65
N THR A 128 -6.85 2.48 -3.83
CA THR A 128 -5.50 1.93 -4.04
C THR A 128 -4.87 2.47 -5.31
N VAL A 129 -5.61 2.54 -6.42
CA VAL A 129 -5.10 3.08 -7.69
C VAL A 129 -4.72 4.56 -7.54
N PHE A 130 -5.62 5.39 -6.99
CA PHE A 130 -5.35 6.82 -6.81
C PHE A 130 -4.17 7.06 -5.85
N GLN A 131 -4.08 6.30 -4.78
CA GLN A 131 -2.97 6.40 -3.84
C GLN A 131 -1.64 6.03 -4.48
N MET A 132 -1.57 4.94 -5.25
CA MET A 132 -0.34 4.52 -5.93
C MET A 132 0.13 5.58 -6.93
N LEU A 133 -0.79 6.12 -7.76
CA LEU A 133 -0.48 7.21 -8.68
C LEU A 133 0.02 8.45 -7.94
N THR A 134 -0.63 8.81 -6.82
CA THR A 134 -0.20 9.95 -5.99
C THR A 134 1.22 9.74 -5.47
N VAL A 135 1.53 8.57 -4.92
CA VAL A 135 2.86 8.26 -4.36
C VAL A 135 3.93 8.34 -5.45
N ILE A 136 3.70 7.76 -6.63
CA ILE A 136 4.61 7.84 -7.79
C ILE A 136 4.89 9.29 -8.17
N LEU A 137 3.86 10.13 -8.33
CA LEU A 137 4.04 11.53 -8.70
C LEU A 137 4.74 12.34 -7.59
N MET A 138 4.52 12.01 -6.31
CA MET A 138 5.20 12.65 -5.19
C MET A 138 6.68 12.24 -5.12
N ILE A 139 7.02 10.99 -5.39
CA ILE A 139 8.41 10.52 -5.46
C ILE A 139 9.13 11.28 -6.57
N LEU A 140 8.56 11.38 -7.76
CA LEU A 140 9.14 12.12 -8.90
C LEU A 140 9.25 13.63 -8.62
N ASN A 141 8.34 14.19 -7.84
CA ASN A 141 8.33 15.61 -7.45
C ASN A 141 8.57 16.59 -8.61
N LEU A 142 7.82 16.42 -9.68
CA LEU A 142 7.94 17.30 -10.87
C LEU A 142 7.11 18.57 -10.65
N PRO A 143 7.73 19.79 -10.69
CA PRO A 143 7.01 21.05 -10.48
C PRO A 143 5.84 21.25 -11.44
N ALA A 144 5.97 20.79 -12.70
CA ALA A 144 4.93 20.87 -13.71
C ALA A 144 3.66 20.05 -13.34
N LEU A 145 3.78 19.04 -12.49
CA LEU A 145 2.69 18.17 -12.06
C LEU A 145 2.21 18.44 -10.62
N ALA A 146 2.73 19.47 -9.96
CA ALA A 146 2.42 19.75 -8.55
C ALA A 146 0.92 19.92 -8.28
N MET A 147 0.20 20.62 -9.16
CA MET A 147 -1.26 20.79 -9.04
C MET A 147 -2.01 19.46 -9.21
N VAL A 148 -1.61 18.65 -10.17
CA VAL A 148 -2.21 17.31 -10.41
C VAL A 148 -1.94 16.40 -9.22
N THR A 149 -0.72 16.39 -8.70
CA THR A 149 -0.33 15.62 -7.53
C THR A 149 -1.15 15.99 -6.29
N SER A 150 -1.33 17.29 -6.03
CA SER A 150 -2.16 17.78 -4.92
C SER A 150 -3.62 17.38 -5.07
N LEU A 151 -4.17 17.46 -6.27
CA LEU A 151 -5.54 17.03 -6.55
C LEU A 151 -5.72 15.52 -6.33
N LEU A 152 -4.79 14.73 -6.83
CA LEU A 152 -4.81 13.26 -6.65
C LEU A 152 -4.67 12.87 -5.17
N LEU A 153 -3.86 13.61 -4.40
CA LEU A 153 -3.73 13.41 -2.96
C LEU A 153 -5.07 13.65 -2.25
N MET A 154 -5.75 14.76 -2.57
CA MET A 154 -7.08 15.05 -1.98
C MET A 154 -8.10 13.95 -2.33
N ILE A 155 -8.11 13.50 -3.58
CA ILE A 155 -8.99 12.39 -4.03
C ILE A 155 -8.64 11.10 -3.28
N ALA A 156 -7.36 10.76 -3.14
CA ALA A 156 -6.92 9.57 -2.43
C ALA A 156 -7.33 9.60 -0.95
N VAL A 157 -7.22 10.74 -0.28
CA VAL A 157 -7.66 10.93 1.11
C VAL A 157 -9.18 10.79 1.23
N ALA A 158 -9.94 11.45 0.37
CA ALA A 158 -11.41 11.36 0.36
C ALA A 158 -11.86 9.90 0.14
N LEU A 159 -11.29 9.21 -0.84
CA LEU A 159 -11.57 7.79 -1.10
C LEU A 159 -11.14 6.90 0.07
N THR A 160 -10.08 7.25 0.77
CA THR A 160 -9.63 6.54 1.98
C THR A 160 -10.69 6.59 3.08
N ILE A 161 -11.23 7.77 3.36
CA ILE A 161 -12.28 7.98 4.37
C ILE A 161 -13.57 7.27 3.93
N ILE A 162 -14.03 7.51 2.70
CA ILE A 162 -15.25 6.88 2.17
C ILE A 162 -15.15 5.35 2.23
N SER A 163 -14.01 4.78 1.80
CA SER A 163 -13.82 3.33 1.82
C SER A 163 -13.75 2.75 3.22
N LEU A 164 -13.24 3.49 4.20
CA LEU A 164 -13.24 3.07 5.60
C LEU A 164 -14.68 3.01 6.16
N VAL A 165 -15.43 4.09 5.96
CA VAL A 165 -16.83 4.18 6.42
C VAL A 165 -17.69 3.10 5.76
N ASP A 166 -17.62 2.98 4.42
CA ASP A 166 -18.35 1.94 3.67
C ASP A 166 -18.03 0.53 4.19
N TYR A 167 -16.74 0.27 4.47
CA TYR A 167 -16.31 -1.03 4.94
C TYR A 167 -16.81 -1.35 6.36
N VAL A 168 -16.68 -0.40 7.30
CA VAL A 168 -17.12 -0.57 8.69
C VAL A 168 -18.64 -0.73 8.75
N VAL A 169 -19.40 0.10 8.00
CA VAL A 169 -20.87 0.02 7.99
C VAL A 169 -21.36 -1.32 7.43
N LYS A 170 -20.78 -1.78 6.31
CA LYS A 170 -21.16 -3.05 5.69
C LYS A 170 -20.82 -4.28 6.53
N ASN A 171 -19.74 -4.22 7.28
CA ASN A 171 -19.23 -5.36 8.04
C ASN A 171 -19.39 -5.19 9.55
N ARG A 172 -20.29 -4.31 10.01
CA ARG A 172 -20.52 -4.05 11.45
C ARG A 172 -20.85 -5.30 12.26
N ARG A 173 -21.51 -6.28 11.65
CA ARG A 173 -21.85 -7.56 12.31
C ARG A 173 -20.62 -8.35 12.75
N VAL A 174 -19.53 -8.27 12.02
CA VAL A 174 -18.27 -8.92 12.39
C VAL A 174 -17.71 -8.35 13.70
N LEU A 175 -18.00 -7.06 14.02
CA LEU A 175 -17.62 -6.44 15.27
C LEU A 175 -18.54 -6.84 16.44
N THR A 176 -19.83 -7.05 16.17
CA THR A 176 -20.84 -7.30 17.20
C THR A 176 -21.09 -8.78 17.45
N GLU A 177 -20.92 -9.63 16.43
CA GLU A 177 -21.21 -11.07 16.48
C GLU A 177 -19.93 -11.93 16.43
N GLY A 178 -18.76 -11.32 16.10
CA GLY A 178 -17.46 -11.98 16.01
C GLY A 178 -16.80 -12.18 17.36
N GLY A 179 -17.30 -13.10 18.13
CA GLY A 179 -16.53 -13.75 19.17
C GLY A 179 -16.69 -13.23 20.60
N MET A 180 -17.75 -13.63 21.23
CA MET A 180 -17.71 -14.11 22.61
C MET A 180 -18.47 -15.41 22.66
#